data_7f1d6ae172168547ccf3302e0b07a5e8
#
_entry.id   7f1d6ae172168547ccf3302e0b07a5e8
#
_cell.length_a   1.000
_cell.length_b   1.000
_cell.length_c   1.000
_cell.angle_alpha   90.00
_cell.angle_beta   90.00
_cell.angle_gamma   90.00
#
_symmetry.space_group_name_H-M   'P 1'
#
loop_
_entity.id
_entity.type
_entity.pdbx_description
1 polymer ?
#
loop_
_entity_poly.entity_id
_entity_poly.type
_entity_poly.pdbx_seq_one_letter_code
_entity_poly.pdbx_strand_id
1 'polypeptide(L)'
;MRNVTLEFDAAGTPVGSTHMFATARDWTRFGLLYLNDGVVGGTRILPEGWVRFSASPTPGAALGYGAGFFTNLGDSEFAKRRVRGGMPAGSFIASGMLGQRIVIAPAERLVVVRFGRSMDFPTFDIQGAMRLVAEANAAVQNR
;
A
#
# COMPACT_ATOMS: atom_id res chain seq x y z
N MET A 1 1.31 4.34 -15.22
CA MET A 1 -0.16 4.26 -15.22
C MET A 1 -0.65 4.85 -16.54
N ARG A 2 -1.78 4.37 -17.06
CA ARG A 2 -2.30 4.79 -18.37
C ARG A 2 -3.74 5.31 -18.32
N ASN A 3 -4.56 4.71 -17.46
CA ASN A 3 -5.98 5.05 -17.32
C ASN A 3 -6.20 5.64 -15.93
N VAL A 4 -5.96 6.94 -15.81
CA VAL A 4 -6.04 7.69 -14.56
C VAL A 4 -6.89 8.92 -14.75
N THR A 5 -7.82 9.15 -13.82
CA THR A 5 -8.59 10.38 -13.70
C THR A 5 -8.26 11.02 -12.36
N LEU A 6 -7.93 12.29 -12.37
CA LEU A 6 -7.73 13.10 -11.18
C LEU A 6 -8.84 14.13 -11.06
N GLU A 7 -9.29 14.36 -9.84
CA GLU A 7 -10.20 15.47 -9.56
C GLU A 7 -9.42 16.71 -9.11
N PHE A 8 -9.96 17.84 -9.47
CA PHE A 8 -9.43 19.15 -9.16
C PHE A 8 -10.48 19.95 -8.40
N ASP A 9 -10.04 20.83 -7.54
CA ASP A 9 -10.92 21.81 -6.90
C ASP A 9 -11.36 22.93 -7.88
N ALA A 10 -12.19 23.84 -7.40
CA ALA A 10 -12.69 24.95 -8.23
C ALA A 10 -11.58 25.93 -8.69
N ALA A 11 -10.42 25.90 -8.06
CA ALA A 11 -9.25 26.68 -8.43
C ALA A 11 -8.30 25.95 -9.39
N GLY A 12 -8.64 24.72 -9.78
CA GLY A 12 -7.80 23.88 -10.65
C GLY A 12 -6.64 23.21 -9.93
N THR A 13 -6.66 23.11 -8.59
CA THR A 13 -5.65 22.42 -7.81
C THR A 13 -6.01 20.95 -7.68
N PRO A 14 -5.09 19.99 -7.97
CA PRO A 14 -5.39 18.58 -7.80
C PRO A 14 -5.61 18.23 -6.34
N VAL A 15 -6.65 17.43 -6.05
CA VAL A 15 -6.92 16.91 -4.70
C VAL A 15 -5.94 15.77 -4.42
N GLY A 16 -4.75 16.10 -3.93
CA GLY A 16 -3.62 15.18 -3.84
C GLY A 16 -3.76 14.04 -2.84
N SER A 17 -4.69 14.13 -1.88
CA SER A 17 -4.89 13.11 -0.83
C SER A 17 -5.93 12.06 -1.20
N THR A 18 -6.83 12.36 -2.15
CA THR A 18 -7.97 11.52 -2.53
C THR A 18 -8.33 11.75 -4.00
N HIS A 19 -9.42 11.12 -4.47
CA HIS A 19 -10.03 11.40 -5.77
C HIS A 19 -9.13 11.14 -6.99
N MET A 20 -8.21 10.20 -6.88
CA MET A 20 -7.52 9.61 -8.00
C MET A 20 -8.19 8.27 -8.35
N PHE A 21 -8.79 8.20 -9.52
CA PHE A 21 -9.42 6.99 -10.03
C PHE A 21 -8.52 6.34 -11.08
N ALA A 22 -8.27 5.05 -10.92
CA ALA A 22 -7.47 4.29 -11.86
C ALA A 22 -7.88 2.81 -11.84
N THR A 23 -7.50 2.07 -12.87
CA THR A 23 -7.73 0.62 -12.90
C THR A 23 -6.88 -0.11 -11.85
N ALA A 24 -7.29 -1.32 -11.44
CA ALA A 24 -6.49 -2.15 -10.55
C ALA A 24 -5.07 -2.40 -11.12
N ARG A 25 -4.95 -2.55 -12.45
CA ARG A 25 -3.65 -2.69 -13.11
C ARG A 25 -2.78 -1.44 -13.01
N ASP A 26 -3.39 -0.26 -13.06
CA ASP A 26 -2.64 0.99 -12.89
C ASP A 26 -2.19 1.18 -11.43
N TRP A 27 -3.04 0.83 -10.47
CA TRP A 27 -2.67 0.83 -9.06
C TRP A 27 -1.59 -0.24 -8.75
N THR A 28 -1.60 -1.38 -9.46
CA THR A 28 -0.48 -2.34 -9.39
C THR A 28 0.82 -1.72 -9.90
N ARG A 29 0.79 -0.94 -10.99
CA ARG A 29 1.98 -0.21 -11.47
C ARG A 29 2.49 0.81 -10.46
N PHE A 30 1.59 1.47 -9.72
CA PHE A 30 1.97 2.32 -8.60
C PHE A 30 2.69 1.51 -7.50
N GLY A 31 2.13 0.36 -7.12
CA GLY A 31 2.78 -0.55 -6.17
C GLY A 31 4.15 -1.03 -6.65
N LEU A 32 4.27 -1.38 -7.94
CA LEU A 32 5.55 -1.78 -8.54
C LEU A 32 6.59 -0.67 -8.56
N LEU A 33 6.19 0.60 -8.68
CA LEU A 33 7.11 1.73 -8.55
C LEU A 33 7.80 1.73 -7.18
N TYR A 34 7.01 1.52 -6.11
CA TYR A 34 7.54 1.43 -4.74
C TYR A 34 8.31 0.11 -4.51
N LEU A 35 7.84 -1.02 -5.05
CA LEU A 35 8.53 -2.30 -4.98
C LEU A 35 9.94 -2.24 -5.58
N ASN A 36 10.11 -1.46 -6.63
CA ASN A 36 11.36 -1.28 -7.36
C ASN A 36 12.13 -0.01 -6.93
N ASP A 37 11.96 0.43 -5.70
CA ASP A 37 12.64 1.61 -5.13
C ASP A 37 12.56 2.86 -6.01
N GLY A 38 11.39 3.11 -6.58
CA GLY A 38 11.16 4.30 -7.39
C GLY A 38 11.69 4.24 -8.82
N VAL A 39 12.07 3.06 -9.31
CA VAL A 39 12.61 2.88 -10.68
C VAL A 39 11.60 2.19 -11.58
N VAL A 40 11.40 2.71 -12.78
CA VAL A 40 10.54 2.13 -13.83
C VAL A 40 11.31 2.08 -15.15
N GLY A 41 11.46 0.88 -15.72
CA GLY A 41 12.14 0.70 -17.01
C GLY A 41 13.56 1.27 -17.04
N GLY A 42 14.30 1.17 -15.95
CA GLY A 42 15.64 1.73 -15.79
C GLY A 42 15.70 3.23 -15.45
N THR A 43 14.56 3.93 -15.46
CA THR A 43 14.50 5.37 -15.13
C THR A 43 14.05 5.55 -13.69
N ARG A 44 14.81 6.33 -12.91
CA ARG A 44 14.42 6.72 -11.55
C ARG A 44 13.36 7.81 -11.59
N ILE A 45 12.21 7.52 -10.99
CA ILE A 45 11.06 8.42 -10.87
C ILE A 45 10.99 9.04 -9.47
N LEU A 46 11.23 8.25 -8.42
CA LEU A 46 11.28 8.75 -7.04
C LEU A 46 12.73 8.94 -6.60
N PRO A 47 13.03 9.97 -5.80
CA PRO A 47 14.36 10.16 -5.24
C PRO A 47 14.87 8.92 -4.50
N GLU A 48 16.17 8.71 -4.49
CA GLU A 48 16.78 7.66 -3.68
C GLU A 48 16.43 7.83 -2.20
N GLY A 49 16.10 6.72 -1.54
CA GLY A 49 15.67 6.70 -0.15
C GLY A 49 14.22 7.12 0.09
N TRP A 50 13.49 7.62 -0.92
CA TRP A 50 12.09 8.03 -0.76
C TRP A 50 11.19 6.87 -0.32
N VAL A 51 11.36 5.69 -0.91
CA VAL A 51 10.58 4.50 -0.55
C VAL A 51 10.84 4.09 0.89
N ARG A 52 12.11 4.07 1.30
CA ARG A 52 12.48 3.80 2.69
C ARG A 52 11.88 4.83 3.65
N PHE A 53 11.96 6.11 3.32
CA PHE A 53 11.33 7.18 4.11
C PHE A 53 9.83 6.97 4.24
N SER A 54 9.14 6.69 3.13
CA SER A 54 7.69 6.49 3.11
C SER A 54 7.23 5.27 3.91
N ALA A 55 8.02 4.18 3.88
CA ALA A 55 7.71 2.93 4.56
C ALA A 55 8.16 2.90 6.03
N SER A 56 9.03 3.81 6.45
CA SER A 56 9.50 3.87 7.85
C SER A 56 8.41 4.41 8.78
N PRO A 57 8.26 3.83 10.00
CA PRO A 57 7.28 4.35 10.95
C PRO A 57 7.67 5.75 11.41
N THR A 58 6.69 6.65 11.41
CA THR A 58 6.84 7.99 11.99
C THR A 58 6.87 7.87 13.51
N PRO A 59 7.86 8.44 14.20
CA PRO A 59 7.90 8.43 15.66
C PRO A 59 6.62 8.97 16.28
N GLY A 60 6.05 8.22 17.23
CA GLY A 60 4.81 8.59 17.91
C GLY A 60 3.51 8.29 17.13
N ALA A 61 3.57 7.78 15.93
CA ALA A 61 2.38 7.38 15.17
C ALA A 61 1.78 6.08 15.71
N ALA A 62 0.70 6.18 16.49
CA ALA A 62 0.07 5.06 17.20
C ALA A 62 -0.37 3.90 16.29
N LEU A 63 -0.76 4.20 15.05
CA LEU A 63 -1.27 3.20 14.10
C LEU A 63 -0.17 2.53 13.27
N GLY A 64 1.11 2.84 13.50
CA GLY A 64 2.19 2.39 12.64
C GLY A 64 2.09 3.02 11.26
N TYR A 65 2.05 4.34 11.21
CA TYR A 65 1.98 5.12 9.99
C TYR A 65 3.35 5.70 9.65
N GLY A 66 3.70 5.64 8.38
CA GLY A 66 4.86 6.30 7.81
C GLY A 66 4.46 7.55 7.02
N ALA A 67 5.21 7.91 5.98
CA ALA A 67 4.87 9.02 5.12
C ALA A 67 3.95 8.56 3.97
N GLY A 68 2.63 8.58 4.24
CA GLY A 68 1.59 8.20 3.27
C GLY A 68 1.20 6.72 3.28
N PHE A 69 1.83 5.89 4.10
CA PHE A 69 1.55 4.45 4.18
C PHE A 69 1.40 3.99 5.63
N PHE A 70 0.55 3.01 5.87
CA PHE A 70 0.68 2.17 7.04
C PHE A 70 1.86 1.23 6.84
N THR A 71 2.64 1.00 7.89
CA THR A 71 3.80 0.11 7.82
C THR A 71 3.69 -1.02 8.83
N ASN A 72 4.21 -2.19 8.48
CA ASN A 72 4.36 -3.31 9.39
C ASN A 72 5.70 -3.29 10.14
N LEU A 73 6.57 -2.33 9.81
CA LEU A 73 7.77 -2.05 10.59
C LEU A 73 7.42 -1.36 11.91
N GLY A 74 8.26 -1.55 12.92
CA GLY A 74 8.09 -0.92 14.23
C GLY A 74 7.15 -1.66 15.17
N ASP A 75 6.85 -1.04 16.31
CA ASP A 75 6.28 -1.70 17.49
C ASP A 75 4.78 -1.45 17.70
N SER A 76 4.09 -0.78 16.77
CA SER A 76 2.67 -0.51 16.95
C SER A 76 1.86 -1.80 17.01
N GLU A 77 0.85 -1.87 17.87
CA GLU A 77 -0.01 -3.06 17.98
C GLU A 77 -0.78 -3.35 16.68
N PHE A 78 -1.08 -2.34 15.89
CA PHE A 78 -1.68 -2.52 14.58
C PHE A 78 -0.73 -3.18 13.58
N ALA A 79 0.56 -2.82 13.58
CA ALA A 79 1.58 -3.49 12.78
C ALA A 79 1.72 -4.96 13.19
N LYS A 80 1.90 -5.21 14.49
CA LYS A 80 1.98 -6.57 15.05
C LYS A 80 0.75 -7.42 14.72
N ARG A 81 -0.46 -6.84 14.80
CA ARG A 81 -1.70 -7.52 14.43
C ARG A 81 -1.69 -7.94 12.96
N ARG A 82 -1.27 -7.07 12.05
CA ARG A 82 -1.19 -7.40 10.62
C ARG A 82 -0.19 -8.52 10.36
N VAL A 83 0.96 -8.48 11.00
CA VAL A 83 1.99 -9.53 10.88
C VAL A 83 1.47 -10.86 11.45
N ARG A 84 0.84 -10.86 12.64
CA ARG A 84 0.19 -12.06 13.20
C ARG A 84 -0.93 -12.60 12.29
N GLY A 85 -1.57 -11.75 11.52
CA GLY A 85 -2.59 -12.12 10.53
C GLY A 85 -2.03 -12.63 9.20
N GLY A 86 -0.70 -12.79 9.08
CA GLY A 86 -0.04 -13.38 7.92
C GLY A 86 0.50 -12.38 6.90
N MET A 87 0.43 -11.08 7.16
CA MET A 87 1.09 -10.11 6.29
C MET A 87 2.61 -10.12 6.53
N PRO A 88 3.44 -9.99 5.47
CA PRO A 88 4.89 -9.89 5.61
C PRO A 88 5.30 -8.72 6.52
N ALA A 89 6.29 -8.97 7.39
CA ALA A 89 6.73 -8.00 8.40
C ALA A 89 7.31 -6.71 7.78
N GLY A 90 7.95 -6.81 6.62
CA GLY A 90 8.51 -5.66 5.89
C GLY A 90 7.52 -4.95 4.96
N SER A 91 6.24 -5.35 4.97
CA SER A 91 5.27 -4.73 4.05
C SER A 91 4.76 -3.38 4.54
N PHE A 92 4.36 -2.55 3.58
CA PHE A 92 3.68 -1.29 3.81
C PHE A 92 2.46 -1.15 2.90
N ILE A 93 1.49 -0.32 3.31
CA ILE A 93 0.12 -0.42 2.83
C ILE A 93 -0.43 0.98 2.56
N ALA A 94 -0.81 1.27 1.31
CA ALA A 94 -1.74 2.34 1.03
C ALA A 94 -3.16 1.84 1.28
N SER A 95 -3.92 2.55 2.12
CA SER A 95 -5.27 2.16 2.51
C SER A 95 -6.25 3.26 2.16
N GLY A 96 -7.23 2.92 1.35
CA GLY A 96 -8.30 3.82 0.95
C GLY A 96 -9.63 3.49 1.61
N MET A 97 -10.60 4.36 1.35
CA MET A 97 -11.97 4.25 1.84
C MET A 97 -12.59 2.90 1.46
N LEU A 98 -13.44 2.38 2.32
CA LEU A 98 -14.19 1.13 2.12
C LEU A 98 -13.32 -0.12 1.88
N GLY A 99 -12.10 -0.12 2.38
CA GLY A 99 -11.23 -1.30 2.36
C GLY A 99 -10.41 -1.47 1.08
N GLN A 100 -10.27 -0.44 0.27
CA GLN A 100 -9.34 -0.47 -0.85
C GLN A 100 -7.89 -0.46 -0.35
N ARG A 101 -7.04 -1.31 -0.92
CA ARG A 101 -5.67 -1.48 -0.42
C ARG A 101 -4.68 -1.77 -1.53
N ILE A 102 -3.49 -1.25 -1.35
CA ILE A 102 -2.29 -1.67 -2.06
C ILE A 102 -1.31 -2.11 -1.00
N VAL A 103 -0.94 -3.38 -1.00
CA VAL A 103 0.07 -3.94 -0.10
C VAL A 103 1.34 -4.16 -0.91
N ILE A 104 2.45 -3.64 -0.42
CA ILE A 104 3.76 -3.76 -1.04
C ILE A 104 4.66 -4.50 -0.05
N ALA A 105 5.20 -5.63 -0.46
CA ALA A 105 6.07 -6.50 0.32
C ALA A 105 7.40 -6.70 -0.43
N PRO A 106 8.40 -5.86 -0.16
CA PRO A 106 9.65 -5.83 -0.94
C PRO A 106 10.46 -7.13 -0.87
N ALA A 107 10.59 -7.71 0.31
CA ALA A 107 11.36 -8.96 0.50
C ALA A 107 10.73 -10.13 -0.26
N GLU A 108 9.43 -10.19 -0.33
CA GLU A 108 8.64 -11.21 -1.03
C GLU A 108 8.45 -10.91 -2.52
N ARG A 109 8.92 -9.77 -3.00
CA ARG A 109 8.71 -9.29 -4.36
C ARG A 109 7.23 -9.27 -4.76
N LEU A 110 6.36 -8.90 -3.84
CA LEU A 110 4.92 -9.01 -3.96
C LEU A 110 4.22 -7.65 -3.90
N VAL A 111 3.29 -7.43 -4.81
CA VAL A 111 2.30 -6.35 -4.75
C VAL A 111 0.90 -6.97 -4.81
N VAL A 112 0.08 -6.67 -3.83
CA VAL A 112 -1.34 -7.07 -3.82
C VAL A 112 -2.21 -5.82 -3.87
N VAL A 113 -3.09 -5.75 -4.85
CA VAL A 113 -4.09 -4.68 -4.97
C VAL A 113 -5.48 -5.26 -4.78
N ARG A 114 -6.20 -4.72 -3.82
CA ARG A 114 -7.59 -5.05 -3.57
C ARG A 114 -8.47 -3.83 -3.83
N PHE A 115 -9.37 -3.99 -4.76
CA PHE A 115 -10.52 -3.11 -4.90
C PHE A 115 -11.77 -3.86 -4.47
N GLY A 116 -12.62 -3.17 -3.77
CA GLY A 116 -13.86 -3.75 -3.27
C GLY A 116 -14.48 -2.82 -2.25
N ARG A 117 -15.76 -3.02 -2.03
CA ARG A 117 -16.52 -2.26 -1.05
C ARG A 117 -16.76 -3.15 0.17
N SER A 118 -16.10 -2.82 1.28
CA SER A 118 -16.35 -3.42 2.59
C SER A 118 -17.12 -2.43 3.45
N MET A 119 -18.25 -2.88 4.01
CA MET A 119 -19.15 -2.02 4.81
C MET A 119 -18.98 -2.24 6.31
N ASP A 120 -18.09 -3.12 6.73
CA ASP A 120 -17.79 -3.44 8.13
C ASP A 120 -16.89 -2.36 8.75
N PHE A 121 -17.45 -1.20 8.99
CA PHE A 121 -16.75 -0.13 9.71
C PHE A 121 -16.49 -0.54 11.18
N PRO A 122 -15.32 -0.26 11.75
CA PRO A 122 -14.21 0.51 11.18
C PRO A 122 -13.13 -0.35 10.50
N THR A 123 -13.31 -1.65 10.40
CA THR A 123 -12.23 -2.57 9.97
C THR A 123 -12.06 -2.66 8.46
N PHE A 124 -13.12 -2.40 7.70
CA PHE A 124 -13.14 -2.52 6.24
C PHE A 124 -12.45 -3.80 5.75
N ASP A 125 -12.87 -4.94 6.33
CA ASP A 125 -12.36 -6.28 6.00
C ASP A 125 -10.83 -6.41 6.07
N ILE A 126 -10.21 -5.88 7.11
CA ILE A 126 -8.76 -6.00 7.28
C ILE A 126 -8.32 -7.48 7.42
N GLN A 127 -9.16 -8.33 8.00
CA GLN A 127 -8.86 -9.76 8.15
C GLN A 127 -8.88 -10.48 6.80
N GLY A 128 -9.87 -10.20 5.94
CA GLY A 128 -9.89 -10.73 4.58
C GLY A 128 -8.71 -10.24 3.75
N ALA A 129 -8.31 -8.98 3.92
CA ALA A 129 -7.11 -8.46 3.28
C ALA A 129 -5.83 -9.15 3.77
N MET A 130 -5.71 -9.44 5.07
CA MET A 130 -4.58 -10.19 5.62
C MET A 130 -4.50 -11.61 5.04
N ARG A 131 -5.63 -12.33 4.99
CA ARG A 131 -5.69 -13.67 4.38
C ARG A 131 -5.30 -13.64 2.90
N LEU A 132 -5.85 -12.71 2.13
CA LEU A 132 -5.52 -12.56 0.71
C LEU A 132 -4.01 -12.37 0.49
N VAL A 133 -3.38 -11.53 1.29
CA VAL A 133 -1.93 -11.29 1.20
C VAL A 133 -1.13 -12.53 1.61
N ALA A 134 -1.53 -13.21 2.68
CA ALA A 134 -0.88 -14.44 3.14
C ALA A 134 -0.95 -15.55 2.07
N GLU A 135 -2.12 -15.77 1.46
CA GLU A 135 -2.31 -16.74 0.38
C GLU A 135 -1.50 -16.38 -0.86
N ALA A 136 -1.51 -15.11 -1.26
CA ALA A 136 -0.70 -14.64 -2.38
C ALA A 136 0.81 -14.82 -2.13
N ASN A 137 1.27 -14.54 -0.91
CA ASN A 137 2.66 -14.76 -0.52
C ASN A 137 3.03 -16.25 -0.59
N ALA A 138 2.21 -17.12 -0.03
CA ALA A 138 2.43 -18.57 -0.08
C ALA A 138 2.49 -19.10 -1.53
N ALA A 139 1.62 -18.59 -2.40
CA ALA A 139 1.62 -18.98 -3.82
C ALA A 139 2.88 -18.54 -4.58
N VAL A 140 3.53 -17.45 -4.16
CA VAL A 140 4.81 -16.98 -4.76
C VAL A 140 5.98 -17.79 -4.24
N GLN A 141 5.99 -18.16 -2.95
CA GLN A 141 7.08 -18.91 -2.33
C GLN A 141 7.15 -20.38 -2.81
N ASN A 142 6.05 -20.94 -3.28
CA ASN A 142 5.95 -22.32 -3.74
C ASN A 142 6.26 -22.49 -5.25
N ARG A 143 6.79 -21.48 -5.92
CA ARG A 143 7.20 -21.49 -7.32
C ARG A 143 8.70 -21.62 -7.48
#